data_e70938f086dcfe04683603dc4f8ee50f
#
_entry.id   e70938f086dcfe04683603dc4f8ee50f
#
_cell.length_a   1.000
_cell.length_b   1.000
_cell.length_c   1.000
_cell.angle_alpha   90.00
_cell.angle_beta   90.00
_cell.angle_gamma   90.00
#
_symmetry.space_group_name_H-M   'P 1'
#
loop_
_entity.id
_entity.type
_entity.pdbx_description
1 polymer ?
#
loop_
_entity_poly.entity_id
_entity_poly.type
_entity_poly.pdbx_seq_one_letter_code
_entity_poly.pdbx_strand_id
1 'polypeptide(L)'
;MKMTKAIREFIEEQVTERAESASNTRLTELREAADAACNRWNSALEASRKEFNAKLAELGAAHGLACIDYYGKPVNPQITGFQYADRRYLPEVKAYDEYRAQLDNKRDRAIKDIIVSMELGGTKKELMEMIEALEF
;
A
#
# COMPACT_ATOMS: atom_id res chain seq x y z
N MET A 1 -0.12 -36.23 12.70
CA MET A 1 -1.21 -35.46 13.37
C MET A 1 -2.37 -35.30 12.43
N LYS A 2 -3.56 -35.56 12.90
CA LYS A 2 -4.76 -35.33 12.10
C LYS A 2 -5.03 -33.82 12.03
N MET A 3 -5.05 -33.26 10.84
CA MET A 3 -5.28 -31.82 10.63
C MET A 3 -6.76 -31.48 10.82
N THR A 4 -7.07 -30.81 11.92
CA THR A 4 -8.40 -30.27 12.19
C THR A 4 -8.48 -28.80 11.79
N LYS A 5 -9.70 -28.26 11.67
CA LYS A 5 -9.90 -26.82 11.43
C LYS A 5 -9.22 -25.97 12.51
N ALA A 6 -9.34 -26.36 13.78
CA ALA A 6 -8.74 -25.64 14.89
C ALA A 6 -7.20 -25.60 14.82
N ILE A 7 -6.58 -26.71 14.44
CA ILE A 7 -5.12 -26.79 14.28
C ILE A 7 -4.67 -25.92 13.10
N ARG A 8 -5.40 -25.97 12.00
CA ARG A 8 -5.11 -25.15 10.82
C ARG A 8 -5.18 -23.65 11.14
N GLU A 9 -6.24 -23.22 11.79
CA GLU A 9 -6.41 -21.82 12.23
C GLU A 9 -5.30 -21.41 13.20
N PHE A 10 -4.91 -22.28 14.12
CA PHE A 10 -3.79 -22.04 15.03
C PHE A 10 -2.47 -21.82 14.27
N ILE A 11 -2.17 -22.65 13.28
CA ILE A 11 -0.97 -22.51 12.45
C ILE A 11 -1.00 -21.17 11.70
N GLU A 12 -2.10 -20.85 11.04
CA GLU A 12 -2.27 -19.59 10.30
C GLU A 12 -2.07 -18.39 11.20
N GLU A 13 -2.66 -18.38 12.38
CA GLU A 13 -2.55 -17.29 13.35
C GLU A 13 -1.12 -17.14 13.87
N GLN A 14 -0.48 -18.22 14.29
CA GLN A 14 0.89 -18.18 14.84
C GLN A 14 1.93 -17.77 13.79
N VAL A 15 1.82 -18.28 12.58
CA VAL A 15 2.74 -17.91 11.49
C VAL A 15 2.54 -16.47 11.08
N THR A 16 1.30 -16.01 10.97
CA THR A 16 0.98 -14.61 10.64
C THR A 16 1.52 -13.65 11.70
N GLU A 17 1.28 -13.95 12.98
CA GLU A 17 1.79 -13.15 14.09
C GLU A 17 3.31 -13.06 14.08
N ARG A 18 3.98 -14.17 13.83
CA ARG A 18 5.44 -14.21 13.77
C ARG A 18 5.99 -13.41 12.58
N ALA A 19 5.36 -13.53 11.40
CA ALA A 19 5.73 -12.75 10.23
C ALA A 19 5.58 -11.25 10.46
N GLU A 20 4.44 -10.82 10.99
CA GLU A 20 4.17 -9.41 11.31
C GLU A 20 5.15 -8.88 12.37
N SER A 21 5.38 -9.63 13.43
CA SER A 21 6.29 -9.25 14.52
C SER A 21 7.74 -9.10 14.03
N ALA A 22 8.23 -10.07 13.26
CA ALA A 22 9.59 -10.05 12.72
C ALA A 22 9.83 -8.91 11.71
N SER A 23 8.77 -8.48 11.01
CA SER A 23 8.85 -7.49 9.94
C SER A 23 8.33 -6.11 10.35
N ASN A 24 7.85 -5.95 11.59
CA ASN A 24 7.17 -4.73 12.04
C ASN A 24 8.01 -3.46 11.84
N THR A 25 9.28 -3.47 12.20
CA THR A 25 10.16 -2.31 12.04
C THR A 25 10.29 -1.91 10.57
N ARG A 26 10.55 -2.87 9.70
CA ARG A 26 10.70 -2.61 8.27
C ARG A 26 9.40 -2.17 7.62
N LEU A 27 8.28 -2.80 7.98
CA LEU A 27 6.95 -2.42 7.50
C LEU A 27 6.60 -0.99 7.92
N THR A 28 6.89 -0.62 9.17
CA THR A 28 6.65 0.73 9.69
C THR A 28 7.49 1.76 8.93
N GLU A 29 8.78 1.53 8.76
CA GLU A 29 9.66 2.42 7.99
C GLU A 29 9.17 2.62 6.55
N LEU A 30 8.83 1.54 5.87
CA LEU A 30 8.36 1.61 4.48
C LEU A 30 7.00 2.29 4.38
N ARG A 31 6.11 2.06 5.33
CA ARG A 31 4.80 2.72 5.39
C ARG A 31 4.95 4.22 5.61
N GLU A 32 5.77 4.63 6.57
CA GLU A 32 6.03 6.04 6.84
C GLU A 32 6.64 6.74 5.63
N ALA A 33 7.58 6.10 4.95
CA ALA A 33 8.16 6.64 3.73
C ALA A 33 7.12 6.78 2.60
N ALA A 34 6.25 5.78 2.44
CA ALA A 34 5.17 5.80 1.46
C ALA A 34 4.15 6.91 1.77
N ASP A 35 3.74 7.05 3.02
CA ASP A 35 2.80 8.08 3.46
C ASP A 35 3.37 9.48 3.27
N ALA A 36 4.64 9.68 3.61
CA ALA A 36 5.33 10.95 3.38
C ALA A 36 5.42 11.29 1.89
N ALA A 37 5.73 10.32 1.04
CA ALA A 37 5.77 10.50 -0.40
C ALA A 37 4.39 10.84 -0.98
N CYS A 38 3.33 10.18 -0.52
CA CYS A 38 1.96 10.50 -0.91
C CYS A 38 1.54 11.90 -0.48
N ASN A 39 1.91 12.31 0.73
CA ASN A 39 1.63 13.66 1.21
C ASN A 39 2.34 14.73 0.39
N ARG A 40 3.62 14.52 0.05
CA ARG A 40 4.35 15.41 -0.85
C ARG A 40 3.71 15.48 -2.24
N TRP A 41 3.31 14.35 -2.77
CA TRP A 41 2.63 14.29 -4.08
C TRP A 41 1.31 15.06 -4.06
N ASN A 42 0.48 14.87 -3.02
CA ASN A 42 -0.80 15.57 -2.86
C ASN A 42 -0.59 17.10 -2.77
N SER A 43 0.39 17.53 -1.99
CA SER A 43 0.72 18.95 -1.84
C SER A 43 1.23 19.58 -3.15
N ALA A 44 2.09 18.86 -3.86
CA ALA A 44 2.60 19.29 -5.16
C ALA A 44 1.48 19.37 -6.21
N LEU A 45 0.56 18.41 -6.22
CA LEU A 45 -0.60 18.41 -7.11
C LEU A 45 -1.49 19.62 -6.86
N GLU A 46 -1.81 19.91 -5.60
CA GLU A 46 -2.65 21.05 -5.23
C GLU A 46 -1.97 22.38 -5.60
N ALA A 47 -0.70 22.53 -5.27
CA ALA A 47 0.08 23.73 -5.62
C ALA A 47 0.15 23.94 -7.13
N SER A 48 0.42 22.88 -7.88
CA SER A 48 0.46 22.92 -9.36
C SER A 48 -0.88 23.34 -9.97
N ARG A 49 -1.98 22.79 -9.45
CA ARG A 49 -3.32 23.15 -9.92
C ARG A 49 -3.66 24.61 -9.65
N LYS A 50 -3.34 25.13 -8.46
CA LYS A 50 -3.55 26.53 -8.10
C LYS A 50 -2.75 27.47 -9.01
N GLU A 51 -1.47 27.20 -9.20
CA GLU A 51 -0.60 27.99 -10.03
C GLU A 51 -1.05 28.01 -11.49
N PHE A 52 -1.42 26.84 -12.01
CA PHE A 52 -1.89 26.74 -13.39
C PHE A 52 -3.21 27.47 -13.58
N ASN A 53 -4.17 27.34 -12.66
CA ASN A 53 -5.44 28.05 -12.73
C ASN A 53 -5.25 29.56 -12.65
N ALA A 54 -4.33 30.04 -11.82
CA ALA A 54 -3.99 31.46 -11.73
C ALA A 54 -3.42 31.98 -13.05
N LYS A 55 -2.50 31.25 -13.67
CA LYS A 55 -1.92 31.58 -14.97
C LYS A 55 -2.96 31.58 -16.09
N LEU A 56 -3.89 30.63 -16.05
CA LEU A 56 -4.97 30.57 -17.01
C LEU A 56 -5.91 31.78 -16.87
N ALA A 57 -6.23 32.19 -15.64
CA ALA A 57 -7.01 33.42 -15.39
C ALA A 57 -6.31 34.67 -15.88
N GLU A 58 -5.00 34.81 -15.63
CA GLU A 58 -4.18 35.94 -16.12
C GLU A 58 -4.17 35.99 -17.64
N LEU A 59 -3.99 34.87 -18.30
CA LEU A 59 -3.96 34.76 -19.74
C LEU A 59 -5.31 35.17 -20.35
N GLY A 60 -6.41 34.68 -19.76
CA GLY A 60 -7.76 35.07 -20.17
C GLY A 60 -8.00 36.55 -20.02
N ALA A 61 -7.63 37.14 -18.88
CA ALA A 61 -7.78 38.57 -18.64
C ALA A 61 -6.96 39.42 -19.62
N ALA A 62 -5.73 39.00 -19.96
CA ALA A 62 -4.88 39.69 -20.93
C ALA A 62 -5.51 39.74 -22.33
N HIS A 63 -6.36 38.81 -22.69
CA HIS A 63 -7.08 38.76 -23.95
C HIS A 63 -8.55 39.21 -23.84
N GLY A 64 -8.94 39.79 -22.71
CA GLY A 64 -10.33 40.22 -22.48
C GLY A 64 -11.34 39.10 -22.37
N LEU A 65 -10.91 37.89 -22.03
CA LEU A 65 -11.75 36.71 -21.88
C LEU A 65 -12.09 36.45 -20.41
N ALA A 66 -13.34 36.09 -20.14
CA ALA A 66 -13.81 35.69 -18.82
C ALA A 66 -14.15 34.20 -18.81
N CYS A 67 -13.83 33.53 -17.68
CA CYS A 67 -14.26 32.17 -17.43
C CYS A 67 -15.64 32.17 -16.81
N ILE A 68 -16.58 31.47 -17.41
CA ILE A 68 -17.95 31.37 -16.93
C ILE A 68 -18.40 29.89 -16.89
N ASP A 69 -19.37 29.59 -16.01
CA ASP A 69 -20.00 28.27 -15.97
C ASP A 69 -21.11 28.13 -17.04
N TYR A 70 -21.79 26.99 -17.05
CA TYR A 70 -22.91 26.73 -17.95
C TYR A 70 -24.03 27.76 -17.83
N TYR A 71 -24.21 28.35 -16.65
CA TYR A 71 -25.25 29.35 -16.37
C TYR A 71 -24.78 30.79 -16.61
N GLY A 72 -23.60 30.99 -17.14
CA GLY A 72 -23.02 32.32 -17.40
C GLY A 72 -22.48 33.05 -16.19
N LYS A 73 -22.32 32.38 -15.05
CA LYS A 73 -21.74 32.99 -13.85
C LYS A 73 -20.22 32.93 -13.89
N PRO A 74 -19.52 34.00 -13.41
CA PRO A 74 -18.07 33.96 -13.31
C PRO A 74 -17.61 32.82 -12.44
N VAL A 75 -16.62 32.04 -12.91
CA VAL A 75 -15.98 30.96 -12.18
C VAL A 75 -14.47 31.05 -12.33
N ASN A 76 -13.72 30.48 -11.39
CA ASN A 76 -12.30 30.31 -11.54
C ASN A 76 -12.02 29.28 -12.64
N PRO A 77 -11.10 29.57 -13.58
CA PRO A 77 -10.75 28.62 -14.63
C PRO A 77 -10.20 27.34 -14.04
N GLN A 78 -10.62 26.22 -14.61
CA GLN A 78 -10.13 24.89 -14.23
C GLN A 78 -9.63 24.16 -15.46
N ILE A 79 -8.53 23.44 -15.28
CA ILE A 79 -7.97 22.62 -16.34
C ILE A 79 -8.63 21.26 -16.29
N THR A 80 -9.10 20.82 -17.44
CA THR A 80 -9.62 19.49 -17.67
C THR A 80 -8.86 18.83 -18.83
N GLY A 81 -8.86 17.52 -18.89
CA GLY A 81 -8.31 16.78 -20.03
C GLY A 81 -6.89 16.30 -19.86
N PHE A 82 -6.22 16.57 -18.75
CA PHE A 82 -4.98 15.88 -18.41
C PHE A 82 -4.93 15.50 -16.93
N GLN A 83 -4.14 14.49 -16.61
CA GLN A 83 -3.90 14.09 -15.22
C GLN A 83 -2.43 13.71 -15.04
N TYR A 84 -1.93 13.97 -13.85
CA TYR A 84 -0.60 13.52 -13.46
C TYR A 84 -0.59 12.01 -13.23
N ALA A 85 0.58 11.40 -13.31
CA ALA A 85 0.75 10.00 -12.96
C ALA A 85 0.25 9.75 -11.53
N ASP A 86 -0.44 8.62 -11.34
CA ASP A 86 -1.02 8.25 -10.05
C ASP A 86 0.08 8.05 -9.00
N ARG A 87 -0.19 8.49 -7.76
CA ARG A 87 0.70 8.31 -6.61
C ARG A 87 1.07 6.84 -6.33
N ARG A 88 0.27 5.87 -6.83
CA ARG A 88 0.60 4.44 -6.75
C ARG A 88 1.89 4.06 -7.46
N TYR A 89 2.35 4.89 -8.40
CA TYR A 89 3.61 4.68 -9.13
C TYR A 89 4.83 5.31 -8.46
N LEU A 90 4.66 5.96 -7.31
CA LEU A 90 5.77 6.50 -6.55
C LEU A 90 6.71 5.38 -6.09
N PRO A 91 8.04 5.56 -6.17
CA PRO A 91 9.00 4.52 -5.77
C PRO A 91 8.80 4.03 -4.33
N GLU A 92 8.47 4.92 -3.41
CA GLU A 92 8.26 4.60 -2.00
C GLU A 92 7.01 3.74 -1.79
N VAL A 93 5.93 4.02 -2.52
CA VAL A 93 4.70 3.22 -2.48
C VAL A 93 4.95 1.84 -3.08
N LYS A 94 5.65 1.76 -4.21
CA LYS A 94 6.03 0.47 -4.81
C LYS A 94 6.91 -0.35 -3.88
N ALA A 95 7.87 0.27 -3.20
CA ALA A 95 8.75 -0.43 -2.27
C ALA A 95 7.96 -1.05 -1.10
N TYR A 96 6.99 -0.33 -0.55
CA TYR A 96 6.11 -0.87 0.48
C TYR A 96 5.26 -2.02 -0.04
N ASP A 97 4.61 -1.85 -1.19
CA ASP A 97 3.73 -2.86 -1.77
C ASP A 97 4.50 -4.15 -2.14
N GLU A 98 5.70 -4.03 -2.69
CA GLU A 98 6.56 -5.16 -3.03
C GLU A 98 7.02 -5.92 -1.78
N TYR A 99 7.46 -5.20 -0.75
CA TYR A 99 7.86 -5.82 0.50
C TYR A 99 6.69 -6.55 1.17
N ARG A 100 5.50 -5.91 1.21
CA ARG A 100 4.28 -6.52 1.76
C ARG A 100 3.89 -7.78 0.99
N ALA A 101 3.95 -7.75 -0.33
CA ALA A 101 3.64 -8.91 -1.17
C ALA A 101 4.63 -10.06 -0.94
N GLN A 102 5.92 -9.77 -0.82
CA GLN A 102 6.95 -10.77 -0.52
C GLN A 102 6.74 -11.39 0.86
N LEU A 103 6.42 -10.57 1.86
CA LEU A 103 6.13 -11.06 3.21
C LEU A 103 4.90 -11.97 3.23
N ASP A 104 3.83 -11.57 2.56
CA ASP A 104 2.60 -12.37 2.46
C ASP A 104 2.86 -13.71 1.75
N ASN A 105 3.66 -13.71 0.70
CA ASN A 105 4.05 -14.93 0.00
C ASN A 105 4.89 -15.88 0.87
N LYS A 106 5.83 -15.34 1.63
CA LYS A 106 6.64 -16.13 2.57
C LYS A 106 5.77 -16.73 3.68
N ARG A 107 4.86 -15.93 4.22
CA ARG A 107 3.88 -16.39 5.22
C ARG A 107 3.03 -17.54 4.69
N ASP A 108 2.42 -17.35 3.53
CA ASP A 108 1.54 -18.35 2.93
C ASP A 108 2.27 -19.65 2.61
N ARG A 109 3.51 -19.54 2.13
CA ARG A 109 4.37 -20.69 1.89
C ARG A 109 4.72 -21.43 3.18
N ALA A 110 5.08 -20.68 4.23
CA ALA A 110 5.39 -21.27 5.54
C ALA A 110 4.17 -22.00 6.13
N ILE A 111 2.99 -21.42 6.04
CA ILE A 111 1.74 -22.05 6.48
C ILE A 111 1.51 -23.36 5.74
N LYS A 112 1.62 -23.33 4.42
CA LYS A 112 1.45 -24.53 3.58
C LYS A 112 2.44 -25.64 3.93
N ASP A 113 3.71 -25.31 4.07
CA ASP A 113 4.77 -26.27 4.37
C ASP A 113 4.57 -26.92 5.75
N ILE A 114 4.18 -26.13 6.74
CA ILE A 114 3.88 -26.64 8.08
C ILE A 114 2.66 -27.57 8.06
N ILE A 115 1.59 -27.18 7.39
CA ILE A 115 0.38 -28.00 7.27
C ILE A 115 0.71 -29.35 6.61
N VAL A 116 1.45 -29.34 5.52
CA VAL A 116 1.87 -30.56 4.82
C VAL A 116 2.72 -31.46 5.73
N SER A 117 3.70 -30.89 6.44
CA SER A 117 4.53 -31.64 7.38
C SER A 117 3.73 -32.27 8.50
N MET A 118 2.74 -31.56 9.04
CA MET A 118 1.87 -32.09 10.11
C MET A 118 0.96 -33.20 9.61
N GLU A 119 0.41 -33.07 8.41
CA GLU A 119 -0.42 -34.11 7.77
C GLU A 119 0.36 -35.42 7.53
N LEU A 120 1.68 -35.30 7.25
CA LEU A 120 2.56 -36.45 7.03
C LEU A 120 3.00 -37.15 8.32
N GLY A 121 2.55 -36.72 9.49
CA GLY A 121 2.78 -37.40 10.75
C GLY A 121 3.56 -36.64 11.81
N GLY A 122 3.59 -35.35 11.75
CA GLY A 122 4.22 -34.48 12.75
C GLY A 122 3.50 -34.56 14.12
N THR A 123 4.25 -34.29 15.19
CA THR A 123 3.72 -34.17 16.55
C THR A 123 3.47 -32.72 16.94
N LYS A 124 2.71 -32.51 18.01
CA LYS A 124 2.48 -31.14 18.55
C LYS A 124 3.80 -30.44 18.91
N LYS A 125 4.77 -31.17 19.47
CA LYS A 125 6.10 -30.63 19.80
C LYS A 125 6.84 -30.18 18.54
N GLU A 126 6.84 -31.00 17.49
CA GLU A 126 7.45 -30.67 16.20
C GLU A 126 6.79 -29.46 15.56
N LEU A 127 5.46 -29.35 15.66
CA LEU A 127 4.73 -28.17 15.18
C LEU A 127 5.22 -26.89 15.84
N MET A 128 5.35 -26.87 17.16
CA MET A 128 5.84 -25.70 17.90
C MET A 128 7.28 -25.37 17.53
N GLU A 129 8.13 -26.38 17.37
CA GLU A 129 9.52 -26.20 16.94
C GLU A 129 9.61 -25.60 15.53
N MET A 130 8.77 -26.04 14.59
CA MET A 130 8.71 -25.50 13.23
C MET A 130 8.29 -24.03 13.22
N ILE A 131 7.29 -23.66 14.01
CA ILE A 131 6.82 -22.29 14.13
C ILE A 131 7.94 -21.39 14.72
N GLU A 132 8.60 -21.86 15.77
CA GLU A 132 9.69 -21.11 16.42
C GLU A 132 10.92 -20.91 15.51
N ALA A 133 11.15 -21.84 14.59
CA ALA A 133 12.27 -21.80 13.66
C ALA A 133 12.05 -20.90 12.42
N LEU A 134 10.84 -20.39 12.22
CA LEU A 134 10.52 -19.55 11.07
C LEU A 134 11.30 -18.22 11.10
N GLU A 135 11.86 -17.86 9.96
CA GLU A 135 12.54 -16.60 9.71
C GLU A 135 11.85 -15.82 8.58
N PHE A 136 11.66 -14.53 8.81
CA PHE A 136 11.04 -13.62 7.83
C PHE A 136 11.93 -12.44 7.46
#